data_e8cf23be04073a1af7ab059033b0f936
#
_entry.id   e8cf23be04073a1af7ab059033b0f936
#
_cell.length_a   1.000
_cell.length_b   1.000
_cell.length_c   1.000
_cell.angle_alpha   90.00
_cell.angle_beta   90.00
_cell.angle_gamma   90.00
#
_symmetry.space_group_name_H-M   'P 1'
#
loop_
_entity.id
_entity.type
_entity.pdbx_description
1 polymer ?
#
loop_
_entity_poly.entity_id
_entity_poly.type
_entity_poly.pdbx_seq_one_letter_code
_entity_poly.pdbx_strand_id
1 'polypeptide(L)'
;MRWRVSAGGLGQPALLAASIALTVLPPFSSAFGGALPCDVPDELMQVDEKLPHLAERLRAGQPVRIIAIGGASTTGLAAGSSDLAYPHRLQEILAGGYPSSSVTVVNRGVPRQTAQQMLERFPTDVIPEDPVLVIWETGTTDAVRGVGVDDFAATLQAGIDELKAHGIDIMLVDLQFSHSTTTVIDFEQYLNALHRVGDLNDVNVFPRFEMMRYWSEQNVFNFDGVAKDERASLAAKVYECIAGKLAEAIRVALR
;
A
#
# COMPACT_ATOMS: atom_id res chain seq x y z
N MET A 1 -26.95 -107.69 -10.37
CA MET A 1 -26.60 -106.44 -11.04
C MET A 1 -27.59 -105.39 -10.64
N ARG A 2 -27.22 -104.50 -9.73
CA ARG A 2 -28.07 -103.36 -9.27
C ARG A 2 -27.24 -102.09 -9.29
N TRP A 3 -27.63 -101.15 -10.12
CA TRP A 3 -27.07 -99.82 -10.19
C TRP A 3 -27.71 -98.98 -9.11
N ARG A 4 -26.89 -98.29 -8.29
CA ARG A 4 -27.34 -97.24 -7.38
C ARG A 4 -26.97 -95.87 -8.01
N VAL A 5 -27.97 -95.08 -8.18
CA VAL A 5 -27.84 -93.69 -8.59
C VAL A 5 -27.64 -92.81 -7.32
N SER A 6 -26.57 -92.14 -7.23
CA SER A 6 -26.28 -91.16 -6.14
C SER A 6 -26.66 -89.77 -6.60
N ALA A 7 -27.50 -89.08 -5.80
CA ALA A 7 -27.97 -87.72 -6.06
C ALA A 7 -26.87 -86.72 -5.68
N GLY A 8 -26.53 -85.85 -6.64
CA GLY A 8 -25.60 -84.74 -6.44
C GLY A 8 -26.25 -83.52 -5.78
N GLY A 9 -25.65 -83.08 -4.72
CA GLY A 9 -26.07 -81.86 -4.02
C GLY A 9 -25.70 -80.61 -4.79
N LEU A 10 -26.66 -79.70 -4.92
CA LEU A 10 -26.50 -78.34 -5.47
C LEU A 10 -25.77 -77.48 -4.46
N GLY A 11 -24.54 -77.10 -4.80
CA GLY A 11 -23.78 -76.06 -4.06
C GLY A 11 -24.30 -74.70 -4.39
N GLN A 12 -24.68 -73.93 -3.38
CA GLN A 12 -25.01 -72.49 -3.51
C GLN A 12 -23.73 -71.67 -3.71
N PRO A 13 -23.71 -70.65 -4.60
CA PRO A 13 -22.59 -69.73 -4.71
C PRO A 13 -22.63 -68.72 -3.56
N ALA A 14 -21.55 -68.68 -2.81
CA ALA A 14 -21.33 -67.62 -1.80
C ALA A 14 -21.11 -66.28 -2.51
N LEU A 15 -22.02 -65.31 -2.31
CA LEU A 15 -21.88 -63.93 -2.70
C LEU A 15 -20.89 -63.28 -1.75
N LEU A 16 -19.69 -63.03 -2.23
CA LEU A 16 -18.70 -62.11 -1.59
C LEU A 16 -19.16 -60.67 -1.78
N ALA A 17 -19.72 -60.07 -0.73
CA ALA A 17 -19.99 -58.64 -0.66
C ALA A 17 -18.66 -57.90 -0.46
N ALA A 18 -18.14 -57.28 -1.51
CA ALA A 18 -17.02 -56.35 -1.43
C ALA A 18 -17.51 -55.03 -0.83
N SER A 19 -17.22 -54.80 0.45
CA SER A 19 -17.44 -53.51 1.10
C SER A 19 -16.42 -52.50 0.59
N ILE A 20 -16.84 -51.58 -0.29
CA ILE A 20 -16.05 -50.41 -0.70
C ILE A 20 -16.10 -49.45 0.46
N ALA A 21 -15.02 -49.36 1.24
CA ALA A 21 -14.81 -48.30 2.22
C ALA A 21 -14.56 -46.99 1.48
N LEU A 22 -15.57 -46.14 1.44
CA LEU A 22 -15.44 -44.76 0.93
C LEU A 22 -14.63 -43.99 1.96
N THR A 23 -13.32 -43.86 1.73
CA THR A 23 -12.45 -42.95 2.51
C THR A 23 -12.84 -41.52 2.16
N VAL A 24 -13.64 -40.90 3.01
CA VAL A 24 -13.91 -39.47 2.98
C VAL A 24 -12.61 -38.78 3.39
N LEU A 25 -11.85 -38.28 2.41
CA LEU A 25 -10.74 -37.35 2.65
C LEU A 25 -11.32 -36.08 3.29
N PRO A 26 -10.76 -35.60 4.41
CA PRO A 26 -11.17 -34.31 4.95
C PRO A 26 -10.91 -33.24 3.88
N PRO A 27 -11.80 -32.22 3.77
CA PRO A 27 -11.54 -31.11 2.87
C PRO A 27 -10.21 -30.46 3.29
N PHE A 28 -9.27 -30.40 2.35
CA PHE A 28 -8.09 -29.55 2.51
C PHE A 28 -8.60 -28.13 2.75
N SER A 29 -8.62 -27.70 4.00
CA SER A 29 -8.71 -26.30 4.34
C SER A 29 -7.43 -25.67 3.81
N SER A 30 -7.50 -25.15 2.59
CA SER A 30 -6.54 -24.17 2.11
C SER A 30 -6.59 -23.04 3.14
N ALA A 31 -5.55 -22.93 3.96
CA ALA A 31 -5.28 -21.73 4.71
C ALA A 31 -5.00 -20.64 3.65
N PHE A 32 -6.07 -20.04 3.11
CA PHE A 32 -5.97 -18.77 2.45
C PHE A 32 -5.39 -17.83 3.50
N GLY A 33 -4.16 -17.43 3.32
CA GLY A 33 -3.69 -16.20 3.94
C GLY A 33 -4.71 -15.15 3.55
N GLY A 34 -5.62 -14.81 4.49
CA GLY A 34 -6.70 -13.85 4.23
C GLY A 34 -6.06 -12.58 3.71
N ALA A 35 -6.58 -12.04 2.60
CA ALA A 35 -6.20 -10.72 2.15
C ALA A 35 -6.30 -9.77 3.35
N LEU A 36 -5.33 -8.87 3.51
CA LEU A 36 -5.38 -7.90 4.59
C LEU A 36 -6.66 -7.08 4.43
N PRO A 37 -7.40 -6.79 5.49
CA PRO A 37 -8.62 -6.00 5.43
C PRO A 37 -8.26 -4.51 5.24
N CYS A 38 -7.70 -4.19 4.08
CA CYS A 38 -7.24 -2.85 3.73
C CYS A 38 -8.36 -1.92 3.23
N ASP A 39 -9.60 -2.40 3.21
CA ASP A 39 -10.71 -1.63 2.70
C ASP A 39 -10.98 -0.39 3.55
N VAL A 40 -11.33 0.69 2.87
CA VAL A 40 -11.75 1.96 3.45
C VAL A 40 -13.00 2.44 2.70
N PRO A 41 -13.82 3.32 3.28
CA PRO A 41 -14.92 3.94 2.58
C PRO A 41 -14.49 4.63 1.28
N ASP A 42 -15.32 4.54 0.24
CA ASP A 42 -15.04 5.12 -1.09
C ASP A 42 -14.79 6.64 -1.00
N GLU A 43 -15.43 7.31 -0.03
CA GLU A 43 -15.25 8.75 0.23
C GLU A 43 -13.81 9.12 0.60
N LEU A 44 -13.04 8.17 1.15
CA LEU A 44 -11.61 8.37 1.43
C LEU A 44 -10.70 8.11 0.22
N MET A 45 -11.26 7.60 -0.89
CA MET A 45 -10.50 7.27 -2.10
C MET A 45 -10.75 8.24 -3.26
N GLN A 46 -11.16 9.47 -2.94
CA GLN A 46 -11.38 10.49 -3.96
C GLN A 46 -10.07 10.89 -4.62
N VAL A 47 -10.03 10.78 -5.95
CA VAL A 47 -8.90 11.15 -6.80
C VAL A 47 -9.48 11.95 -7.97
N ASP A 48 -9.31 13.25 -7.92
CA ASP A 48 -9.93 14.18 -8.85
C ASP A 48 -8.97 14.57 -9.98
N GLU A 49 -7.67 14.59 -9.69
CA GLU A 49 -6.66 15.08 -10.62
C GLU A 49 -6.01 13.94 -11.42
N LYS A 50 -5.57 14.27 -12.63
CA LYS A 50 -4.92 13.31 -13.53
C LYS A 50 -3.41 13.29 -13.33
N LEU A 51 -2.82 12.17 -13.73
CA LEU A 51 -1.37 11.97 -13.83
C LEU A 51 -0.99 11.82 -15.33
N PRO A 52 -0.99 12.91 -16.09
CA PRO A 52 -0.90 12.85 -17.55
C PRO A 52 0.44 12.32 -18.05
N HIS A 53 1.55 12.68 -17.44
CA HIS A 53 2.88 12.23 -17.85
C HIS A 53 3.07 10.73 -17.57
N LEU A 54 2.61 10.26 -16.41
CA LEU A 54 2.62 8.83 -16.06
C LEU A 54 1.70 8.05 -17.03
N ALA A 55 0.51 8.57 -17.31
CA ALA A 55 -0.44 7.94 -18.22
C ALA A 55 0.14 7.81 -19.65
N GLU A 56 0.84 8.83 -20.13
CA GLU A 56 1.49 8.82 -21.45
C GLU A 56 2.59 7.75 -21.51
N ARG A 57 3.50 7.71 -20.52
CA ARG A 57 4.58 6.71 -20.46
C ARG A 57 4.06 5.28 -20.43
N LEU A 58 3.04 5.03 -19.60
CA LEU A 58 2.44 3.69 -19.50
C LEU A 58 1.74 3.26 -20.79
N ARG A 59 0.97 4.17 -21.44
CA ARG A 59 0.32 3.87 -22.72
C ARG A 59 1.33 3.60 -23.84
N ALA A 60 2.47 4.27 -23.81
CA ALA A 60 3.55 4.09 -24.78
C ALA A 60 4.43 2.84 -24.50
N GLY A 61 4.18 2.11 -23.39
CA GLY A 61 5.02 0.99 -22.98
C GLY A 61 6.46 1.39 -22.64
N GLN A 62 6.66 2.66 -22.26
CA GLN A 62 7.97 3.20 -21.94
C GLN A 62 8.37 2.90 -20.48
N PRO A 63 9.67 2.94 -20.16
CA PRO A 63 10.10 2.85 -18.77
C PRO A 63 9.49 3.95 -17.91
N VAL A 64 9.03 3.57 -16.72
CA VAL A 64 8.42 4.46 -15.73
C VAL A 64 9.32 4.49 -14.51
N ARG A 65 9.74 5.69 -14.11
CA ARG A 65 10.44 5.94 -12.86
C ARG A 65 9.58 6.81 -11.95
N ILE A 66 9.34 6.32 -10.75
CA ILE A 66 8.61 7.00 -9.69
C ILE A 66 9.57 7.24 -8.53
N ILE A 67 9.61 8.43 -7.98
CA ILE A 67 10.35 8.70 -6.74
C ILE A 67 9.37 8.73 -5.58
N ALA A 68 9.63 7.97 -4.53
CA ALA A 68 8.96 8.09 -3.25
C ALA A 68 9.91 8.81 -2.27
N ILE A 69 9.64 10.09 -2.00
CA ILE A 69 10.37 10.88 -1.02
C ILE A 69 9.53 11.07 0.23
N GLY A 70 10.13 10.94 1.41
CA GLY A 70 9.37 11.00 2.65
C GLY A 70 10.18 10.67 3.90
N GLY A 71 9.46 10.40 4.97
CA GLY A 71 10.01 10.13 6.31
C GLY A 71 10.27 8.66 6.61
N ALA A 72 10.01 8.28 7.86
CA ALA A 72 10.27 6.93 8.38
C ALA A 72 9.41 5.85 7.72
N SER A 73 8.17 6.16 7.34
CA SER A 73 7.28 5.22 6.65
C SER A 73 7.81 4.89 5.26
N THR A 74 8.31 5.91 4.54
CA THR A 74 8.92 5.73 3.22
C THR A 74 10.17 4.86 3.29
N THR A 75 11.02 5.01 4.34
CA THR A 75 12.21 4.14 4.49
C THR A 75 11.89 2.69 4.80
N GLY A 76 10.73 2.38 5.36
CA GLY A 76 10.41 1.07 5.93
C GLY A 76 11.03 0.81 7.30
N LEU A 77 11.55 1.83 7.98
CA LEU A 77 12.27 1.70 9.27
C LEU A 77 11.46 0.93 10.32
N ALA A 78 10.17 1.21 10.44
CA ALA A 78 9.32 0.55 11.42
C ALA A 78 9.05 -0.93 11.10
N ALA A 79 9.09 -1.33 9.83
CA ALA A 79 8.97 -2.72 9.39
C ALA A 79 10.31 -3.47 9.41
N GLY A 80 11.42 -2.78 9.68
CA GLY A 80 12.76 -3.35 9.79
C GLY A 80 13.46 -3.64 8.45
N SER A 81 12.82 -3.38 7.31
CA SER A 81 13.39 -3.57 5.97
C SER A 81 12.76 -2.61 4.97
N SER A 82 13.57 -2.11 4.04
CA SER A 82 13.11 -1.33 2.88
C SER A 82 12.21 -2.15 1.95
N ASP A 83 12.41 -3.47 1.88
CA ASP A 83 11.60 -4.36 1.04
C ASP A 83 10.18 -4.54 1.56
N LEU A 84 9.95 -4.23 2.84
CA LEU A 84 8.63 -4.19 3.46
C LEU A 84 8.02 -2.79 3.47
N ALA A 85 8.74 -1.77 2.99
CA ALA A 85 8.24 -0.42 2.87
C ALA A 85 7.21 -0.27 1.74
N TYR A 86 6.29 0.70 1.86
CA TYR A 86 5.26 0.91 0.85
C TYR A 86 5.80 1.21 -0.56
N PRO A 87 6.96 1.90 -0.77
CA PRO A 87 7.46 2.13 -2.13
C PRO A 87 7.83 0.84 -2.86
N HIS A 88 8.46 -0.12 -2.15
CA HIS A 88 8.80 -1.41 -2.73
C HIS A 88 7.54 -2.22 -3.11
N ARG A 89 6.57 -2.30 -2.19
CA ARG A 89 5.28 -2.95 -2.44
C ARG A 89 4.51 -2.31 -3.59
N LEU A 90 4.53 -0.98 -3.66
CA LEU A 90 3.91 -0.23 -4.76
C LEU A 90 4.55 -0.59 -6.10
N GLN A 91 5.88 -0.72 -6.15
CA GLN A 91 6.59 -1.17 -7.36
C GLN A 91 6.10 -2.54 -7.81
N GLU A 92 6.02 -3.52 -6.90
CA GLU A 92 5.53 -4.87 -7.22
C GLU A 92 4.12 -4.84 -7.82
N ILE A 93 3.21 -4.06 -7.20
CA ILE A 93 1.81 -3.94 -7.63
C ILE A 93 1.71 -3.28 -9.02
N LEU A 94 2.44 -2.18 -9.22
CA LEU A 94 2.40 -1.45 -10.49
C LEU A 94 3.08 -2.23 -11.62
N ALA A 95 4.22 -2.85 -11.37
CA ALA A 95 4.90 -3.71 -12.34
C ALA A 95 4.01 -4.88 -12.79
N GLY A 96 3.29 -5.50 -11.85
CA GLY A 96 2.31 -6.55 -12.16
C GLY A 96 1.11 -6.05 -12.96
N GLY A 97 0.67 -4.81 -12.71
CA GLY A 97 -0.46 -4.17 -13.41
C GLY A 97 -0.12 -3.64 -14.82
N TYR A 98 1.14 -3.32 -15.06
CA TYR A 98 1.62 -2.73 -16.33
C TYR A 98 2.83 -3.49 -16.90
N PRO A 99 2.66 -4.77 -17.29
CA PRO A 99 3.77 -5.65 -17.69
C PRO A 99 4.49 -5.20 -18.96
N SER A 100 3.88 -4.32 -19.75
CA SER A 100 4.50 -3.74 -20.95
C SER A 100 5.49 -2.60 -20.64
N SER A 101 5.47 -2.09 -19.39
CA SER A 101 6.34 -1.00 -18.96
C SER A 101 7.27 -1.49 -17.84
N SER A 102 8.54 -1.07 -17.90
CA SER A 102 9.45 -1.29 -16.77
C SER A 102 9.17 -0.25 -15.71
N VAL A 103 8.48 -0.64 -14.64
CA VAL A 103 8.15 0.27 -13.53
C VAL A 103 9.19 0.14 -12.41
N THR A 104 9.78 1.26 -12.03
CA THR A 104 10.72 1.36 -10.90
C THR A 104 10.23 2.42 -9.93
N VAL A 105 10.16 2.09 -8.63
CA VAL A 105 9.88 3.04 -7.56
C VAL A 105 11.14 3.20 -6.71
N VAL A 106 11.81 4.34 -6.84
CA VAL A 106 13.04 4.65 -6.11
C VAL A 106 12.68 5.22 -4.75
N ASN A 107 13.12 4.55 -3.69
CA ASN A 107 12.89 5.00 -2.32
C ASN A 107 13.94 6.04 -1.91
N ARG A 108 13.51 7.29 -1.69
CA ARG A 108 14.30 8.43 -1.20
C ARG A 108 13.88 8.88 0.20
N GLY A 109 13.31 7.97 0.99
CA GLY A 109 12.95 8.24 2.37
C GLY A 109 14.15 8.53 3.25
N VAL A 110 14.02 9.53 4.14
CA VAL A 110 14.98 9.82 5.22
C VAL A 110 14.18 10.12 6.49
N PRO A 111 14.41 9.37 7.58
CA PRO A 111 13.62 9.53 8.80
C PRO A 111 13.77 10.94 9.39
N ARG A 112 12.68 11.43 9.96
CA ARG A 112 12.64 12.70 10.70
C ARG A 112 12.92 13.96 9.89
N GLN A 113 12.86 13.92 8.57
CA GLN A 113 12.96 15.13 7.76
C GLN A 113 11.63 15.90 7.77
N THR A 114 11.73 17.23 7.80
CA THR A 114 10.62 18.15 7.51
C THR A 114 10.43 18.30 6.01
N ALA A 115 9.32 18.89 5.59
CA ALA A 115 9.06 19.23 4.19
C ALA A 115 10.20 20.06 3.59
N GLN A 116 10.70 21.07 4.32
CA GLN A 116 11.81 21.91 3.89
C GLN A 116 13.09 21.10 3.65
N GLN A 117 13.44 20.19 4.55
CA GLN A 117 14.61 19.32 4.38
C GLN A 117 14.47 18.33 3.22
N MET A 118 13.25 17.93 2.88
CA MET A 118 12.98 17.11 1.70
C MET A 118 13.10 17.93 0.42
N LEU A 119 12.55 19.15 0.40
CA LEU A 119 12.65 20.08 -0.72
C LEU A 119 14.11 20.40 -1.07
N GLU A 120 14.96 20.65 -0.08
CA GLU A 120 16.41 20.91 -0.26
C GLU A 120 17.13 19.76 -1.00
N ARG A 121 16.55 18.56 -1.00
CA ARG A 121 17.10 17.37 -1.68
C ARG A 121 16.54 17.18 -3.09
N PHE A 122 15.55 17.94 -3.54
CA PHE A 122 15.00 17.77 -4.89
C PHE A 122 16.07 17.89 -5.98
N PRO A 123 16.99 18.89 -5.94
CA PRO A 123 18.03 19.02 -6.95
C PRO A 123 19.05 17.87 -7.00
N THR A 124 19.20 17.10 -5.93
CA THR A 124 20.20 16.02 -5.85
C THR A 124 19.61 14.62 -5.91
N ASP A 125 18.43 14.43 -5.34
CA ASP A 125 17.87 13.10 -5.08
C ASP A 125 16.60 12.81 -5.90
N VAL A 126 15.98 13.82 -6.48
CA VAL A 126 14.72 13.70 -7.22
C VAL A 126 14.89 14.07 -8.69
N ILE A 127 15.23 15.33 -8.99
CA ILE A 127 15.29 15.84 -10.36
C ILE A 127 16.27 15.07 -11.26
N PRO A 128 17.50 14.71 -10.81
CA PRO A 128 18.47 13.98 -11.65
C PRO A 128 18.04 12.56 -12.01
N GLU A 129 17.06 12.02 -11.30
CA GLU A 129 16.51 10.69 -11.59
C GLU A 129 15.52 10.68 -12.77
N ASP A 130 15.15 11.85 -13.30
CA ASP A 130 14.17 12.03 -14.38
C ASP A 130 12.87 11.25 -14.13
N PRO A 131 12.21 11.43 -12.96
CA PRO A 131 10.99 10.71 -12.64
C PRO A 131 9.80 11.26 -13.43
N VAL A 132 8.83 10.40 -13.72
CA VAL A 132 7.55 10.80 -14.30
C VAL A 132 6.51 11.13 -13.22
N LEU A 133 6.70 10.60 -12.00
CA LEU A 133 5.84 10.84 -10.83
C LEU A 133 6.70 10.94 -9.58
N VAL A 134 6.39 11.92 -8.74
CA VAL A 134 6.89 12.02 -7.37
C VAL A 134 5.75 11.78 -6.39
N ILE A 135 5.93 10.80 -5.51
CA ILE A 135 5.10 10.57 -4.33
C ILE A 135 5.80 11.23 -3.15
N TRP A 136 5.23 12.34 -2.63
CA TRP A 136 5.83 13.11 -1.56
C TRP A 136 5.06 12.95 -0.26
N GLU A 137 5.60 12.11 0.65
CA GLU A 137 5.08 11.89 2.00
C GLU A 137 5.66 12.93 2.95
N THR A 138 4.82 13.81 3.53
CA THR A 138 5.32 14.90 4.38
C THR A 138 4.32 15.35 5.46
N GLY A 139 4.71 16.33 6.27
CA GLY A 139 3.87 16.99 7.28
C GLY A 139 3.95 16.38 8.67
N THR A 140 4.14 15.06 8.82
CA THR A 140 4.18 14.43 10.16
C THR A 140 5.33 14.98 11.02
N THR A 141 6.54 15.10 10.45
CA THR A 141 7.70 15.64 11.19
C THR A 141 7.55 17.14 11.44
N ASP A 142 6.96 17.85 10.50
CA ASP A 142 6.69 19.28 10.61
C ASP A 142 5.77 19.55 11.80
N ALA A 143 4.67 18.83 11.90
CA ALA A 143 3.75 18.92 13.02
C ALA A 143 4.42 18.56 14.37
N VAL A 144 5.18 17.46 14.40
CA VAL A 144 5.90 17.01 15.63
C VAL A 144 6.93 18.03 16.08
N ARG A 145 7.58 18.75 15.14
CA ARG A 145 8.59 19.77 15.46
C ARG A 145 8.00 21.17 15.65
N GLY A 146 6.70 21.36 15.42
CA GLY A 146 6.04 22.64 15.52
C GLY A 146 6.55 23.66 14.47
N VAL A 147 6.85 23.21 13.24
CA VAL A 147 7.14 24.09 12.12
C VAL A 147 5.91 24.99 11.89
N GLY A 148 6.11 26.29 11.65
CA GLY A 148 5.00 27.19 11.37
C GLY A 148 4.14 26.66 10.20
N VAL A 149 2.80 26.67 10.35
CA VAL A 149 1.89 26.14 9.34
C VAL A 149 2.02 26.87 8.00
N ASP A 150 2.22 28.20 8.06
CA ASP A 150 2.43 29.02 6.87
C ASP A 150 3.77 28.70 6.19
N ASP A 151 4.84 28.45 6.96
CA ASP A 151 6.13 28.04 6.43
C ASP A 151 6.04 26.64 5.79
N PHE A 152 5.29 25.73 6.41
CA PHE A 152 5.01 24.41 5.86
C PHE A 152 4.25 24.51 4.53
N ALA A 153 3.18 25.32 4.47
CA ALA A 153 2.40 25.54 3.25
C ALA A 153 3.25 26.18 2.13
N ALA A 154 4.08 27.18 2.48
CA ALA A 154 4.99 27.80 1.51
C ALA A 154 6.03 26.82 0.97
N THR A 155 6.52 25.90 1.81
CA THR A 155 7.44 24.84 1.40
C THR A 155 6.78 23.85 0.44
N LEU A 156 5.54 23.45 0.72
CA LEU A 156 4.77 22.59 -0.18
C LEU A 156 4.58 23.25 -1.54
N GLN A 157 4.17 24.54 -1.55
CA GLN A 157 4.00 25.29 -2.78
C GLN A 157 5.29 25.34 -3.60
N ALA A 158 6.42 25.67 -2.97
CA ALA A 158 7.71 25.74 -3.66
C ALA A 158 8.12 24.38 -4.27
N GLY A 159 7.88 23.28 -3.55
CA GLY A 159 8.18 21.95 -4.06
C GLY A 159 7.27 21.52 -5.21
N ILE A 160 5.98 21.86 -5.14
CA ILE A 160 5.04 21.61 -6.25
C ILE A 160 5.45 22.41 -7.49
N ASP A 161 5.79 23.69 -7.32
CA ASP A 161 6.22 24.56 -8.43
C ASP A 161 7.48 24.01 -9.09
N GLU A 162 8.47 23.56 -8.30
CA GLU A 162 9.71 22.96 -8.81
C GLU A 162 9.42 21.67 -9.60
N LEU A 163 8.62 20.77 -9.08
CA LEU A 163 8.29 19.52 -9.77
C LEU A 163 7.49 19.77 -11.05
N LYS A 164 6.51 20.67 -11.03
CA LYS A 164 5.73 21.07 -12.21
C LYS A 164 6.60 21.73 -13.28
N ALA A 165 7.57 22.56 -12.90
CA ALA A 165 8.51 23.18 -13.83
C ALA A 165 9.37 22.14 -14.59
N HIS A 166 9.53 20.93 -14.03
CA HIS A 166 10.22 19.82 -14.67
C HIS A 166 9.26 18.84 -15.38
N GLY A 167 7.97 19.13 -15.46
CA GLY A 167 6.98 18.26 -16.12
C GLY A 167 6.76 16.94 -15.38
N ILE A 168 6.84 16.96 -14.06
CA ILE A 168 6.72 15.77 -13.21
C ILE A 168 5.31 15.76 -12.58
N ASP A 169 4.60 14.63 -12.70
CA ASP A 169 3.35 14.40 -11.98
C ASP A 169 3.62 14.30 -10.46
N ILE A 170 2.64 14.71 -9.65
CA ILE A 170 2.80 14.78 -8.21
C ILE A 170 1.62 14.07 -7.53
N MET A 171 1.92 13.30 -6.49
CA MET A 171 0.96 12.82 -5.51
C MET A 171 1.49 13.10 -4.11
N LEU A 172 0.82 13.97 -3.38
CA LEU A 172 1.14 14.19 -1.97
C LEU A 172 0.59 13.02 -1.15
N VAL A 173 1.30 12.63 -0.10
CA VAL A 173 0.82 11.70 0.91
C VAL A 173 0.81 12.44 2.24
N ASP A 174 -0.35 12.59 2.82
CA ASP A 174 -0.51 13.35 4.04
C ASP A 174 0.06 12.66 5.29
N LEU A 175 -0.22 13.19 6.47
CA LEU A 175 0.41 12.83 7.72
C LEU A 175 0.10 11.39 8.15
N GLN A 176 0.91 10.87 9.05
CA GLN A 176 0.67 9.56 9.66
C GLN A 176 -0.22 9.72 10.90
N PHE A 177 -1.30 8.96 10.96
CA PHE A 177 -2.11 8.85 12.19
C PHE A 177 -1.40 8.01 13.25
N SER A 178 -1.47 8.47 14.50
CA SER A 178 -1.14 7.70 15.69
C SER A 178 -1.96 8.24 16.85
N HIS A 179 -2.73 7.39 17.50
CA HIS A 179 -3.61 7.81 18.60
C HIS A 179 -2.84 8.52 19.72
N SER A 180 -1.67 7.99 20.08
CA SER A 180 -0.83 8.58 21.13
C SER A 180 -0.27 9.97 20.77
N THR A 181 -0.04 10.27 19.51
CA THR A 181 0.48 11.58 19.07
C THR A 181 -0.62 12.60 18.83
N THR A 182 -1.80 12.18 18.35
CA THR A 182 -2.95 13.08 18.11
C THR A 182 -3.53 13.68 19.39
N THR A 183 -3.23 13.10 20.54
CA THR A 183 -3.67 13.66 21.85
C THR A 183 -2.82 14.84 22.33
N VAL A 184 -1.62 15.03 21.77
CA VAL A 184 -0.65 16.06 22.20
C VAL A 184 -0.21 17.00 21.09
N ILE A 185 -0.45 16.65 19.83
CA ILE A 185 -0.06 17.43 18.66
C ILE A 185 -1.32 17.73 17.84
N ASP A 186 -1.50 19.01 17.52
CA ASP A 186 -2.55 19.44 16.59
C ASP A 186 -2.11 19.16 15.14
N PHE A 187 -2.49 17.99 14.62
CA PHE A 187 -2.24 17.63 13.23
C PHE A 187 -3.21 18.29 12.25
N GLU A 188 -4.39 18.73 12.72
CA GLU A 188 -5.47 19.22 11.86
C GLU A 188 -5.03 20.43 11.02
N GLN A 189 -4.31 21.36 11.63
CA GLN A 189 -3.82 22.54 10.91
C GLN A 189 -2.85 22.20 9.76
N TYR A 190 -2.02 21.15 9.93
CA TYR A 190 -1.09 20.69 8.87
C TYR A 190 -1.82 19.88 7.79
N LEU A 191 -2.78 19.05 8.17
CA LEU A 191 -3.66 18.36 7.22
C LEU A 191 -4.41 19.37 6.36
N ASN A 192 -5.07 20.36 6.98
CA ASN A 192 -5.80 21.39 6.27
C ASN A 192 -4.90 22.22 5.34
N ALA A 193 -3.67 22.55 5.77
CA ALA A 193 -2.71 23.26 4.94
C ALA A 193 -2.27 22.43 3.73
N LEU A 194 -1.95 21.14 3.94
CA LEU A 194 -1.51 20.23 2.88
C LEU A 194 -2.60 20.01 1.85
N HIS A 195 -3.84 19.70 2.28
CA HIS A 195 -4.97 19.50 1.38
C HIS A 195 -5.28 20.78 0.61
N ARG A 196 -5.34 21.95 1.29
CA ARG A 196 -5.57 23.24 0.62
C ARG A 196 -4.50 23.55 -0.44
N VAL A 197 -3.23 23.28 -0.16
CA VAL A 197 -2.15 23.49 -1.14
C VAL A 197 -2.29 22.50 -2.31
N GLY A 198 -2.66 21.26 -2.05
CA GLY A 198 -2.97 20.28 -3.09
C GLY A 198 -4.09 20.75 -4.01
N ASP A 199 -5.23 21.15 -3.44
CA ASP A 199 -6.42 21.63 -4.16
C ASP A 199 -6.12 22.87 -5.01
N LEU A 200 -5.39 23.85 -4.45
CA LEU A 200 -5.02 25.07 -5.18
C LEU A 200 -4.07 24.82 -6.35
N ASN A 201 -3.43 23.67 -6.37
CA ASN A 201 -2.43 23.31 -7.39
C ASN A 201 -2.86 22.15 -8.28
N ASP A 202 -4.10 21.69 -8.22
CA ASP A 202 -4.57 20.51 -8.96
C ASP A 202 -3.64 19.30 -8.72
N VAL A 203 -3.31 19.01 -7.45
CA VAL A 203 -2.44 17.91 -7.02
C VAL A 203 -3.19 16.99 -6.06
N ASN A 204 -3.30 15.72 -6.40
CA ASN A 204 -3.93 14.74 -5.53
C ASN A 204 -3.22 14.61 -4.18
N VAL A 205 -4.01 14.55 -3.12
CA VAL A 205 -3.55 14.21 -1.77
C VAL A 205 -4.07 12.83 -1.40
N PHE A 206 -3.17 11.89 -1.19
CA PHE A 206 -3.52 10.58 -0.68
C PHE A 206 -3.78 10.69 0.84
N PRO A 207 -5.02 10.41 1.32
CA PRO A 207 -5.47 10.71 2.67
C PRO A 207 -5.05 9.61 3.67
N ARG A 208 -3.74 9.41 3.82
CA ARG A 208 -3.17 8.36 4.68
C ARG A 208 -3.62 8.49 6.13
N PHE A 209 -3.72 9.72 6.65
CA PHE A 209 -4.12 9.99 8.03
C PHE A 209 -5.51 9.44 8.32
N GLU A 210 -6.48 9.78 7.48
CA GLU A 210 -7.86 9.35 7.65
C GLU A 210 -8.01 7.84 7.42
N MET A 211 -7.31 7.26 6.47
CA MET A 211 -7.30 5.80 6.27
C MET A 211 -6.76 5.07 7.50
N MET A 212 -5.63 5.52 8.05
CA MET A 212 -5.05 4.90 9.24
C MET A 212 -5.94 5.10 10.47
N ARG A 213 -6.59 6.28 10.60
CA ARG A 213 -7.57 6.53 11.65
C ARG A 213 -8.75 5.56 11.54
N TYR A 214 -9.32 5.42 10.35
CA TYR A 214 -10.41 4.48 10.09
C TYR A 214 -10.01 3.04 10.45
N TRP A 215 -8.85 2.57 10.00
CA TRP A 215 -8.38 1.23 10.34
C TRP A 215 -8.20 1.05 11.86
N SER A 216 -7.75 2.07 12.57
CA SER A 216 -7.63 2.04 14.03
C SER A 216 -9.00 1.96 14.70
N GLU A 217 -9.95 2.80 14.31
CA GLU A 217 -11.32 2.85 14.85
C GLU A 217 -12.11 1.56 14.57
N GLN A 218 -11.88 0.94 13.43
CA GLN A 218 -12.47 -0.35 13.04
C GLN A 218 -11.72 -1.57 13.62
N ASN A 219 -10.70 -1.35 14.43
CA ASN A 219 -9.83 -2.41 15.00
C ASN A 219 -9.17 -3.32 13.94
N VAL A 220 -8.97 -2.82 12.72
CA VAL A 220 -8.20 -3.50 11.67
C VAL A 220 -6.73 -3.57 12.05
N PHE A 221 -6.19 -2.43 12.48
CA PHE A 221 -4.85 -2.30 13.02
C PHE A 221 -4.90 -1.60 14.37
N ASN A 222 -4.44 -2.29 15.41
CA ASN A 222 -4.25 -1.67 16.72
C ASN A 222 -2.82 -1.12 16.80
N PHE A 223 -2.67 0.21 16.81
CA PHE A 223 -1.37 0.88 16.92
C PHE A 223 -0.93 1.08 18.37
N ASP A 224 -1.84 0.93 19.32
CA ASP A 224 -1.59 1.13 20.74
C ASP A 224 -1.37 -0.20 21.46
N GLY A 225 -0.44 -0.20 22.42
CA GLY A 225 -0.19 -1.38 23.25
C GLY A 225 0.45 -2.57 22.55
N VAL A 226 0.88 -2.42 21.29
CA VAL A 226 1.52 -3.50 20.53
C VAL A 226 2.86 -3.88 21.18
N ALA A 227 3.06 -5.17 21.42
CA ALA A 227 4.31 -5.70 21.92
C ALA A 227 5.49 -5.33 20.99
N LYS A 228 6.66 -5.09 21.56
CA LYS A 228 7.81 -4.55 20.82
C LYS A 228 8.21 -5.44 19.62
N ASP A 229 8.10 -6.73 19.77
CA ASP A 229 8.41 -7.76 18.77
C ASP A 229 7.35 -7.85 17.66
N GLU A 230 6.13 -7.40 17.91
CA GLU A 230 5.04 -7.39 16.92
C GLU A 230 4.99 -6.12 16.08
N ARG A 231 5.63 -5.03 16.54
CA ARG A 231 5.55 -3.70 15.87
C ARG A 231 6.02 -3.73 14.43
N ALA A 232 7.09 -4.47 14.13
CA ALA A 232 7.62 -4.56 12.78
C ALA A 232 6.64 -5.30 11.84
N SER A 233 6.02 -6.38 12.32
CA SER A 233 4.99 -7.11 11.57
C SER A 233 3.76 -6.25 11.31
N LEU A 234 3.29 -5.50 12.31
CA LEU A 234 2.19 -4.56 12.14
C LEU A 234 2.51 -3.48 11.11
N ALA A 235 3.70 -2.86 11.22
CA ALA A 235 4.13 -1.83 10.27
C ALA A 235 4.18 -2.37 8.84
N ALA A 236 4.70 -3.59 8.63
CA ALA A 236 4.75 -4.23 7.32
C ALA A 236 3.35 -4.41 6.70
N LYS A 237 2.34 -4.83 7.51
CA LYS A 237 0.95 -4.97 7.07
C LYS A 237 0.33 -3.61 6.71
N VAL A 238 0.57 -2.59 7.52
CA VAL A 238 0.09 -1.22 7.23
C VAL A 238 0.70 -0.70 5.93
N TYR A 239 2.00 -0.91 5.71
CA TYR A 239 2.67 -0.47 4.48
C TYR A 239 2.17 -1.23 3.25
N GLU A 240 1.80 -2.50 3.39
CA GLU A 240 1.16 -3.27 2.32
C GLU A 240 -0.21 -2.67 1.95
N CYS A 241 -1.05 -2.33 2.95
CA CYS A 241 -2.32 -1.65 2.71
C CYS A 241 -2.14 -0.27 2.06
N ILE A 242 -1.20 0.54 2.55
CA ILE A 242 -0.88 1.85 1.97
C ILE A 242 -0.46 1.69 0.49
N ALA A 243 0.41 0.74 0.18
CA ALA A 243 0.84 0.48 -1.19
C ALA A 243 -0.31 0.06 -2.11
N GLY A 244 -1.20 -0.81 -1.62
CA GLY A 244 -2.39 -1.22 -2.35
C GLY A 244 -3.33 -0.06 -2.66
N LYS A 245 -3.62 0.79 -1.66
CA LYS A 245 -4.48 1.96 -1.82
C LYS A 245 -3.83 3.06 -2.67
N LEU A 246 -2.51 3.28 -2.56
CA LEU A 246 -1.78 4.18 -3.48
C LEU A 246 -1.86 3.69 -4.93
N ALA A 247 -1.67 2.39 -5.16
CA ALA A 247 -1.81 1.82 -6.50
C ALA A 247 -3.23 1.97 -7.05
N GLU A 248 -4.26 1.87 -6.20
CA GLU A 248 -5.66 2.11 -6.57
C GLU A 248 -5.87 3.58 -6.94
N ALA A 249 -5.41 4.53 -6.11
CA ALA A 249 -5.47 5.96 -6.38
C ALA A 249 -4.77 6.33 -7.69
N ILE A 250 -3.56 5.82 -7.93
CA ILE A 250 -2.84 6.01 -9.19
C ILE A 250 -3.65 5.48 -10.37
N ARG A 251 -4.24 4.28 -10.29
CA ARG A 251 -5.05 3.73 -11.39
C ARG A 251 -6.29 4.58 -11.70
N VAL A 252 -6.90 5.19 -10.69
CA VAL A 252 -8.02 6.13 -10.89
C VAL A 252 -7.54 7.38 -11.63
N ALA A 253 -6.42 7.97 -11.20
CA ALA A 253 -5.82 9.15 -11.82
C ALA A 253 -5.34 8.94 -13.28
N LEU A 254 -5.16 7.70 -13.71
CA LEU A 254 -4.74 7.33 -15.08
C LEU A 254 -5.92 7.21 -16.07
N ARG A 255 -7.16 7.24 -15.61
CA ARG A 255 -8.39 7.12 -16.45
C ARG A 255 -8.78 8.46 -17.04
#